data_350c9ccd7cdd660bedf0694bd42d80d9
#
_entry.id   350c9ccd7cdd660bedf0694bd42d80d9
#
_cell.length_a   1.000
_cell.length_b   1.000
_cell.length_c   1.000
_cell.angle_alpha   90.00
_cell.angle_beta   90.00
_cell.angle_gamma   90.00
#
_symmetry.space_group_name_H-M   'P 1'
#
loop_
_entity.id
_entity.type
_entity.pdbx_description
1 polymer ?
#
loop_
_entity_poly.entity_id
_entity_poly.type
_entity_poly.pdbx_seq_one_letter_code
_entity_poly.pdbx_strand_id
1 'polypeptide(L)'
;MFLQDLKKAKPVLQEVLGHYLIFLALFFCFRLGVLLQYGELFTELSWGQLALGLLEGTRFDLASTSILLLVPMLVLTFPLHFTGSSIYRKLIQAIVYLQMLGLIIFLSADFVYFSHVKRHITNVLLFLANDTEYLLLEARAQWPAILGVLIAAVLCFPLFLKWHRQHNLAGVRSWSGYLLSFLIMAVLARGGIQMKPIAVIDAYRHGNGSMGNLILNGMFSASHYSISGHFIERKITNEKEYLSTLGILEPQDPTYPLEQKPVRSGSTNPELNLVIVMV
;
A
#
# COMPACT_ATOMS: atom_id res chain seq x y z
N MET A 1 -21.09 29.55 22.44
CA MET A 1 -20.80 29.24 21.02
C MET A 1 -19.85 28.05 20.88
N PHE A 2 -18.66 28.08 21.47
CA PHE A 2 -17.66 27.00 21.37
C PHE A 2 -18.14 25.63 21.87
N LEU A 3 -18.75 25.54 23.06
CA LEU A 3 -19.29 24.29 23.63
C LEU A 3 -20.43 23.67 22.80
N GLN A 4 -21.22 24.50 22.11
CA GLN A 4 -22.26 24.00 21.19
C GLN A 4 -21.67 23.45 19.91
N ASP A 5 -20.58 24.02 19.39
CA ASP A 5 -19.87 23.53 18.24
C ASP A 5 -19.17 22.20 18.54
N LEU A 6 -18.57 22.03 19.73
CA LEU A 6 -18.02 20.77 20.19
C LEU A 6 -19.06 19.63 20.25
N LYS A 7 -20.29 19.92 20.68
CA LYS A 7 -21.38 18.92 20.65
C LYS A 7 -21.69 18.46 19.21
N LYS A 8 -21.53 19.35 18.22
CA LYS A 8 -21.73 19.04 16.80
C LYS A 8 -20.51 18.31 16.19
N ALA A 9 -19.35 18.33 16.85
CA ALA A 9 -18.17 17.60 16.37
C ALA A 9 -18.36 16.08 16.43
N LYS A 10 -19.09 15.58 17.43
CA LYS A 10 -19.31 14.13 17.64
C LYS A 10 -19.85 13.41 16.39
N PRO A 11 -20.96 13.84 15.77
CA PRO A 11 -21.48 13.16 14.56
C PRO A 11 -20.51 13.24 13.37
N VAL A 12 -19.73 14.33 13.24
CA VAL A 12 -18.70 14.43 12.20
C VAL A 12 -17.61 13.38 12.39
N LEU A 13 -17.10 13.25 13.63
CA LEU A 13 -16.11 12.25 13.98
C LEU A 13 -16.64 10.81 13.82
N GLN A 14 -17.90 10.57 14.15
CA GLN A 14 -18.53 9.27 13.98
C GLN A 14 -18.62 8.86 12.50
N GLU A 15 -18.93 9.81 11.60
CA GLU A 15 -18.96 9.57 10.17
C GLU A 15 -17.56 9.18 9.64
N VAL A 16 -16.53 9.94 10.01
CA VAL A 16 -15.15 9.66 9.66
C VAL A 16 -14.72 8.29 10.20
N LEU A 17 -14.98 8.03 11.49
CA LEU A 17 -14.63 6.76 12.13
C LEU A 17 -15.30 5.57 11.43
N GLY A 18 -16.55 5.71 11.01
CA GLY A 18 -17.25 4.64 10.29
C GLY A 18 -16.57 4.24 8.99
N HIS A 19 -16.12 5.22 8.20
CA HIS A 19 -15.36 4.95 6.99
C HIS A 19 -14.02 4.29 7.29
N TYR A 20 -13.32 4.76 8.35
CA TYR A 20 -12.08 4.14 8.79
C TYR A 20 -12.25 2.68 9.16
N LEU A 21 -13.30 2.34 9.92
CA LEU A 21 -13.55 0.96 10.35
C LEU A 21 -13.78 0.02 9.15
N ILE A 22 -14.46 0.48 8.10
CA ILE A 22 -14.67 -0.31 6.88
C ILE A 22 -13.33 -0.60 6.18
N PHE A 23 -12.51 0.44 5.97
CA PHE A 23 -11.22 0.28 5.30
C PHE A 23 -10.24 -0.55 6.14
N LEU A 24 -10.20 -0.35 7.44
CA LEU A 24 -9.37 -1.17 8.35
C LEU A 24 -9.80 -2.63 8.35
N ALA A 25 -11.12 -2.90 8.32
CA ALA A 25 -11.61 -4.27 8.21
C ALA A 25 -11.15 -4.95 6.91
N LEU A 26 -11.14 -4.22 5.78
CA LEU A 26 -10.61 -4.74 4.52
C LEU A 26 -9.12 -5.08 4.63
N PHE A 27 -8.29 -4.16 5.10
CA PHE A 27 -6.86 -4.43 5.31
C PHE A 27 -6.64 -5.63 6.22
N PHE A 28 -7.37 -5.69 7.33
CA PHE A 28 -7.25 -6.79 8.29
C PHE A 28 -7.66 -8.13 7.68
N CYS A 29 -8.77 -8.19 6.91
CA CYS A 29 -9.20 -9.40 6.22
C CYS A 29 -8.14 -9.89 5.22
N PHE A 30 -7.55 -8.98 4.42
CA PHE A 30 -6.48 -9.37 3.49
C PHE A 30 -5.21 -9.81 4.22
N ARG A 31 -4.83 -9.17 5.33
CA ARG A 31 -3.71 -9.58 6.18
C ARG A 31 -3.92 -10.98 6.76
N LEU A 32 -5.13 -11.26 7.27
CA LEU A 32 -5.48 -12.62 7.71
C LEU A 32 -5.45 -13.60 6.55
N GLY A 33 -5.92 -13.21 5.37
CA GLY A 33 -5.83 -14.03 4.16
C GLY A 33 -4.39 -14.41 3.83
N VAL A 34 -3.46 -13.47 3.88
CA VAL A 34 -2.01 -13.73 3.68
C VAL A 34 -1.49 -14.70 4.74
N LEU A 35 -1.83 -14.47 6.02
CA LEU A 35 -1.40 -15.35 7.12
C LEU A 35 -1.94 -16.78 6.96
N LEU A 36 -3.20 -16.95 6.57
CA LEU A 36 -3.84 -18.26 6.43
C LEU A 36 -3.35 -18.99 5.17
N GLN A 37 -3.24 -18.29 4.05
CA GLN A 37 -2.87 -18.90 2.76
C GLN A 37 -1.37 -19.22 2.68
N TYR A 38 -0.54 -18.38 3.27
CA TYR A 38 0.92 -18.50 3.21
C TYR A 38 1.53 -18.78 4.58
N GLY A 39 0.80 -19.50 5.44
CA GLY A 39 1.20 -19.81 6.83
C GLY A 39 2.59 -20.41 6.96
N GLU A 40 3.06 -21.14 5.94
CA GLU A 40 4.40 -21.74 5.89
C GLU A 40 5.53 -20.70 6.03
N LEU A 41 5.30 -19.47 5.55
CA LEU A 41 6.29 -18.38 5.65
C LEU A 41 6.41 -17.83 7.08
N PHE A 42 5.45 -18.14 7.94
CA PHE A 42 5.33 -17.60 9.29
C PHE A 42 5.58 -18.64 10.39
N THR A 43 5.99 -19.87 10.02
CA THR A 43 6.19 -20.99 10.96
C THR A 43 7.28 -20.72 11.98
N GLU A 44 8.25 -19.86 11.66
CA GLU A 44 9.32 -19.46 12.59
C GLU A 44 8.84 -18.46 13.64
N LEU A 45 7.66 -17.87 13.47
CA LEU A 45 7.12 -16.87 14.39
C LEU A 45 6.31 -17.54 15.50
N SER A 46 6.61 -17.15 16.74
CA SER A 46 5.78 -17.54 17.88
C SER A 46 4.41 -16.88 17.82
N TRP A 47 3.42 -17.43 18.52
CA TRP A 47 2.07 -16.84 18.62
C TRP A 47 2.09 -15.39 19.13
N GLY A 48 3.00 -15.06 20.05
CA GLY A 48 3.18 -13.69 20.53
C GLY A 48 3.69 -12.74 19.44
N GLN A 49 4.62 -13.19 18.60
CA GLN A 49 5.13 -12.43 17.46
C GLN A 49 4.06 -12.26 16.37
N LEU A 50 3.25 -13.28 16.11
CA LEU A 50 2.12 -13.17 15.19
C LEU A 50 1.10 -12.13 15.67
N ALA A 51 0.70 -12.21 16.96
CA ALA A 51 -0.20 -11.22 17.56
C ALA A 51 0.37 -9.80 17.52
N LEU A 52 1.67 -9.65 17.83
CA LEU A 52 2.36 -8.36 17.74
C LEU A 52 2.39 -7.84 16.30
N GLY A 53 2.69 -8.71 15.33
CA GLY A 53 2.70 -8.37 13.91
C GLY A 53 1.33 -7.88 13.42
N LEU A 54 0.25 -8.52 13.83
CA LEU A 54 -1.11 -8.10 13.53
C LEU A 54 -1.44 -6.74 14.15
N LEU A 55 -1.04 -6.50 15.40
CA LEU A 55 -1.24 -5.22 16.10
C LEU A 55 -0.44 -4.09 15.46
N GLU A 56 0.85 -4.30 15.18
CA GLU A 56 1.69 -3.30 14.53
C GLU A 56 1.26 -3.03 13.10
N GLY A 57 0.77 -4.05 12.40
CA GLY A 57 0.22 -3.91 11.07
C GLY A 57 -0.96 -2.92 11.01
N THR A 58 -1.78 -2.83 12.06
CA THR A 58 -2.89 -1.85 12.10
C THR A 58 -2.42 -0.41 11.97
N ARG A 59 -1.19 -0.11 12.39
CA ARG A 59 -0.58 1.22 12.26
C ARG A 59 -0.34 1.59 10.79
N PHE A 60 0.12 0.64 9.99
CA PHE A 60 0.29 0.81 8.54
C PHE A 60 -1.05 0.89 7.82
N ASP A 61 -2.03 0.12 8.28
CA ASP A 61 -3.40 0.14 7.74
C ASP A 61 -4.08 1.49 8.03
N LEU A 62 -3.89 2.04 9.24
CA LEU A 62 -4.36 3.38 9.61
C LEU A 62 -3.72 4.47 8.74
N ALA A 63 -2.41 4.38 8.49
CA ALA A 63 -1.72 5.35 7.65
C ALA A 63 -2.22 5.29 6.20
N SER A 64 -2.34 4.09 5.62
CA SER A 64 -2.88 3.88 4.27
C SER A 64 -4.33 4.36 4.15
N THR A 65 -5.17 4.01 5.12
CA THR A 65 -6.57 4.46 5.19
C THR A 65 -6.66 5.98 5.25
N SER A 66 -5.79 6.62 6.05
CA SER A 66 -5.78 8.08 6.20
C SER A 66 -5.42 8.77 4.89
N ILE A 67 -4.43 8.25 4.15
CA ILE A 67 -4.03 8.80 2.85
C ILE A 67 -5.20 8.67 1.85
N LEU A 68 -5.84 7.50 1.79
CA LEU A 68 -6.95 7.26 0.88
C LEU A 68 -8.18 8.13 1.20
N LEU A 69 -8.54 8.25 2.48
CA LEU A 69 -9.75 8.94 2.91
C LEU A 69 -9.56 10.44 3.15
N LEU A 70 -8.32 10.97 3.15
CA LEU A 70 -8.04 12.36 3.50
C LEU A 70 -8.91 13.34 2.71
N VAL A 71 -8.78 13.31 1.39
CA VAL A 71 -9.50 14.25 0.51
C VAL A 71 -11.02 14.07 0.59
N PRO A 72 -11.60 12.87 0.36
CA PRO A 72 -13.05 12.72 0.39
C PRO A 72 -13.67 13.02 1.75
N MET A 73 -12.99 12.70 2.86
CA MET A 73 -13.51 13.02 4.20
C MET A 73 -13.44 14.52 4.49
N LEU A 74 -12.37 15.20 4.11
CA LEU A 74 -12.30 16.65 4.26
C LEU A 74 -13.37 17.35 3.43
N VAL A 75 -13.62 16.90 2.21
CA VAL A 75 -14.68 17.42 1.34
C VAL A 75 -16.05 17.13 1.93
N LEU A 76 -16.30 15.91 2.41
CA LEU A 76 -17.59 15.50 2.98
C LEU A 76 -17.94 16.28 4.28
N THR A 77 -16.95 16.52 5.13
CA THR A 77 -17.13 17.14 6.44
C THR A 77 -16.99 18.66 6.45
N PHE A 78 -16.66 19.26 5.31
CA PHE A 78 -16.45 20.70 5.18
C PHE A 78 -17.71 21.50 5.58
N PRO A 79 -17.61 22.49 6.50
CA PRO A 79 -18.78 23.08 7.14
C PRO A 79 -19.44 24.21 6.31
N LEU A 80 -19.64 24.04 5.01
CA LEU A 80 -20.34 25.00 4.16
C LEU A 80 -21.82 24.63 3.92
N HIS A 81 -22.59 25.57 3.39
CA HIS A 81 -24.03 25.42 3.16
C HIS A 81 -24.37 24.33 2.15
N PHE A 82 -23.59 24.22 1.07
CA PHE A 82 -23.85 23.26 -0.02
C PHE A 82 -23.53 21.82 0.38
N THR A 83 -22.68 21.59 1.41
CA THR A 83 -22.32 20.25 1.88
C THR A 83 -23.49 19.52 2.55
N GLY A 84 -24.55 20.25 2.94
CA GLY A 84 -25.82 19.67 3.39
C GLY A 84 -26.69 19.12 2.28
N SER A 85 -26.37 19.39 0.99
CA SER A 85 -27.12 18.87 -0.15
C SER A 85 -27.06 17.35 -0.23
N SER A 86 -28.20 16.70 -0.45
CA SER A 86 -28.26 15.24 -0.62
C SER A 86 -27.46 14.75 -1.84
N ILE A 87 -27.47 15.53 -2.93
CA ILE A 87 -26.73 15.18 -4.16
C ILE A 87 -25.23 15.23 -3.90
N TYR A 88 -24.75 16.32 -3.29
CA TYR A 88 -23.32 16.45 -2.93
C TYR A 88 -22.82 15.27 -2.10
N ARG A 89 -23.55 14.93 -1.04
CA ARG A 89 -23.19 13.82 -0.15
C ARG A 89 -23.18 12.48 -0.86
N LYS A 90 -24.18 12.20 -1.69
CA LYS A 90 -24.22 10.98 -2.51
C LYS A 90 -23.03 10.89 -3.46
N LEU A 91 -22.62 12.02 -4.05
CA LEU A 91 -21.46 12.08 -4.93
C LEU A 91 -20.17 11.71 -4.18
N ILE A 92 -19.93 12.33 -3.00
CA ILE A 92 -18.75 12.00 -2.21
C ILE A 92 -18.77 10.55 -1.71
N GLN A 93 -19.94 10.06 -1.30
CA GLN A 93 -20.09 8.66 -0.91
C GLN A 93 -19.82 7.69 -2.06
N ALA A 94 -20.24 8.04 -3.29
CA ALA A 94 -19.90 7.27 -4.48
C ALA A 94 -18.38 7.25 -4.74
N ILE A 95 -17.69 8.38 -4.54
CA ILE A 95 -16.23 8.46 -4.65
C ILE A 95 -15.55 7.54 -3.61
N VAL A 96 -15.99 7.58 -2.35
CA VAL A 96 -15.46 6.70 -1.30
C VAL A 96 -15.72 5.23 -1.63
N TYR A 97 -16.89 4.92 -2.16
CA TYR A 97 -17.19 3.55 -2.60
C TYR A 97 -16.29 3.11 -3.75
N LEU A 98 -16.05 3.96 -4.74
CA LEU A 98 -15.10 3.68 -5.83
C LEU A 98 -13.67 3.49 -5.31
N GLN A 99 -13.24 4.28 -4.32
CA GLN A 99 -11.95 4.08 -3.66
C GLN A 99 -11.89 2.73 -2.92
N MET A 100 -12.97 2.34 -2.26
CA MET A 100 -13.07 1.02 -1.61
C MET A 100 -12.94 -0.12 -2.62
N LEU A 101 -13.63 -0.02 -3.77
CA LEU A 101 -13.50 -0.99 -4.86
C LEU A 101 -12.07 -1.04 -5.41
N GLY A 102 -11.48 0.12 -5.66
CA GLY A 102 -10.08 0.23 -6.10
C GLY A 102 -9.11 -0.41 -5.10
N LEU A 103 -9.32 -0.19 -3.80
CA LEU A 103 -8.54 -0.82 -2.74
C LEU A 103 -8.69 -2.35 -2.74
N ILE A 104 -9.91 -2.86 -2.87
CA ILE A 104 -10.18 -4.31 -2.92
C ILE A 104 -9.45 -4.93 -4.12
N ILE A 105 -9.55 -4.32 -5.30
CA ILE A 105 -8.86 -4.79 -6.52
C ILE A 105 -7.34 -4.77 -6.30
N PHE A 106 -6.82 -3.67 -5.74
CA PHE A 106 -5.39 -3.54 -5.45
C PHE A 106 -4.89 -4.59 -4.46
N LEU A 107 -5.59 -4.79 -3.34
CA LEU A 107 -5.22 -5.78 -2.33
C LEU A 107 -5.32 -7.21 -2.87
N SER A 108 -6.26 -7.47 -3.78
CA SER A 108 -6.35 -8.76 -4.46
C SER A 108 -5.17 -9.00 -5.40
N ALA A 109 -4.75 -7.97 -6.14
CA ALA A 109 -3.55 -8.02 -6.96
C ALA A 109 -2.28 -8.23 -6.11
N ASP A 110 -2.18 -7.53 -4.98
CA ASP A 110 -1.09 -7.70 -4.00
C ASP A 110 -1.05 -9.12 -3.43
N PHE A 111 -2.22 -9.71 -3.15
CA PHE A 111 -2.34 -11.08 -2.67
C PHE A 111 -1.82 -12.11 -3.68
N VAL A 112 -2.17 -11.92 -4.98
CA VAL A 112 -1.66 -12.75 -6.07
C VAL A 112 -0.15 -12.53 -6.27
N TYR A 113 0.31 -11.28 -6.26
CA TYR A 113 1.74 -10.96 -6.36
C TYR A 113 2.54 -11.60 -5.22
N PHE A 114 2.01 -11.57 -4.00
CA PHE A 114 2.63 -12.19 -2.83
C PHE A 114 2.82 -13.71 -3.01
N SER A 115 1.96 -14.39 -3.76
CA SER A 115 2.12 -15.81 -4.05
C SER A 115 3.42 -16.15 -4.77
N HIS A 116 3.85 -15.26 -5.67
CA HIS A 116 5.04 -15.45 -6.50
C HIS A 116 6.32 -14.91 -5.84
N VAL A 117 6.24 -13.71 -5.26
CA VAL A 117 7.43 -12.96 -4.82
C VAL A 117 7.68 -13.04 -3.31
N LYS A 118 6.68 -13.51 -2.53
CA LYS A 118 6.74 -13.62 -1.05
C LYS A 118 6.98 -12.28 -0.33
N ARG A 119 6.61 -11.17 -0.98
CA ARG A 119 6.59 -9.82 -0.43
C ARG A 119 5.49 -8.99 -1.07
N HIS A 120 5.09 -7.92 -0.42
CA HIS A 120 4.08 -7.00 -0.94
C HIS A 120 4.56 -6.21 -2.16
N ILE A 121 3.61 -5.79 -2.99
CA ILE A 121 3.85 -4.93 -4.15
C ILE A 121 4.57 -3.66 -3.72
N THR A 122 5.56 -3.27 -4.52
CA THR A 122 6.32 -2.01 -4.38
C THR A 122 6.12 -1.15 -5.63
N ASN A 123 7.11 -0.34 -5.99
CA ASN A 123 7.13 0.42 -7.25
C ASN A 123 7.13 -0.47 -8.52
N VAL A 124 7.36 -1.77 -8.39
CA VAL A 124 7.26 -2.73 -9.49
C VAL A 124 5.90 -2.66 -10.21
N LEU A 125 4.84 -2.24 -9.51
CA LEU A 125 3.53 -2.02 -10.13
C LEU A 125 3.60 -1.02 -11.30
N LEU A 126 4.46 0.00 -11.22
CA LEU A 126 4.63 0.97 -12.31
C LEU A 126 5.28 0.35 -13.55
N PHE A 127 6.17 -0.63 -13.36
CA PHE A 127 6.79 -1.38 -14.46
C PHE A 127 5.84 -2.42 -15.05
N LEU A 128 5.08 -3.11 -14.20
CA LEU A 128 4.04 -4.05 -14.64
C LEU A 128 2.95 -3.37 -15.47
N ALA A 129 2.65 -2.10 -15.20
CA ALA A 129 1.70 -1.33 -16.00
C ALA A 129 2.13 -1.16 -17.47
N ASN A 130 3.41 -1.28 -17.77
CA ASN A 130 3.95 -1.23 -19.13
C ASN A 130 3.87 -2.59 -19.85
N ASP A 131 3.68 -3.69 -19.10
CA ASP A 131 3.53 -5.05 -19.66
C ASP A 131 2.06 -5.48 -19.59
N THR A 132 1.25 -4.86 -20.44
CA THR A 132 -0.20 -5.11 -20.50
C THR A 132 -0.54 -6.53 -20.92
N GLU A 133 0.30 -7.16 -21.74
CA GLU A 133 0.09 -8.54 -22.21
C GLU A 133 0.23 -9.53 -21.04
N TYR A 134 1.28 -9.39 -20.24
CA TYR A 134 1.47 -10.19 -19.03
C TYR A 134 0.33 -10.01 -18.04
N LEU A 135 -0.10 -8.75 -17.79
CA LEU A 135 -1.21 -8.46 -16.89
C LEU A 135 -2.53 -9.09 -17.35
N LEU A 136 -2.80 -9.10 -18.66
CA LEU A 136 -3.99 -9.74 -19.23
C LEU A 136 -3.95 -11.26 -19.10
N LEU A 137 -2.79 -11.87 -19.31
CA LEU A 137 -2.60 -13.31 -19.14
C LEU A 137 -2.83 -13.72 -17.67
N GLU A 138 -2.25 -12.98 -16.74
CA GLU A 138 -2.42 -13.24 -15.30
C GLU A 138 -3.87 -13.00 -14.84
N ALA A 139 -4.50 -11.93 -15.29
CA ALA A 139 -5.91 -11.67 -15.01
C ALA A 139 -6.82 -12.79 -15.56
N ARG A 140 -6.49 -13.33 -16.73
CA ARG A 140 -7.23 -14.45 -17.32
C ARG A 140 -7.01 -15.75 -16.54
N ALA A 141 -5.82 -15.97 -15.99
CA ALA A 141 -5.55 -17.13 -15.14
C ALA A 141 -6.29 -17.03 -13.80
N GLN A 142 -6.42 -15.83 -13.24
CA GLN A 142 -7.00 -15.55 -11.93
C GLN A 142 -8.46 -15.09 -11.99
N TRP A 143 -9.16 -15.26 -13.13
CA TRP A 143 -10.54 -14.77 -13.31
C TRP A 143 -11.53 -15.21 -12.20
N PRO A 144 -11.44 -16.43 -11.60
CA PRO A 144 -12.38 -16.81 -10.54
C PRO A 144 -12.19 -15.98 -9.28
N ALA A 145 -10.92 -15.65 -8.93
CA ALA A 145 -10.61 -14.79 -7.79
C ALA A 145 -11.13 -13.35 -8.04
N ILE A 146 -10.89 -12.81 -9.23
CA ILE A 146 -11.39 -11.49 -9.65
C ILE A 146 -12.91 -11.44 -9.57
N LEU A 147 -13.59 -12.46 -10.09
CA LEU A 147 -15.05 -12.56 -10.03
C LEU A 147 -15.56 -12.63 -8.59
N GLY A 148 -14.90 -13.44 -7.73
CA GLY A 148 -15.22 -13.53 -6.31
C GLY A 148 -15.11 -12.19 -5.59
N VAL A 149 -14.05 -11.43 -5.86
CA VAL A 149 -13.85 -10.07 -5.34
C VAL A 149 -14.94 -9.11 -5.81
N LEU A 150 -15.29 -9.13 -7.10
CA LEU A 150 -16.36 -8.30 -7.64
C LEU A 150 -17.73 -8.62 -7.03
N ILE A 151 -18.04 -9.91 -6.87
CA ILE A 151 -19.28 -10.35 -6.20
C ILE A 151 -19.28 -9.86 -4.74
N ALA A 152 -18.20 -10.04 -4.00
CA ALA A 152 -18.09 -9.57 -2.63
C ALA A 152 -18.28 -8.05 -2.54
N ALA A 153 -17.70 -7.29 -3.45
CA ALA A 153 -17.87 -5.84 -3.53
C ALA A 153 -19.33 -5.44 -3.78
N VAL A 154 -20.00 -6.10 -4.72
CA VAL A 154 -21.44 -5.87 -5.00
C VAL A 154 -22.30 -6.21 -3.78
N LEU A 155 -22.02 -7.31 -3.09
CA LEU A 155 -22.74 -7.69 -1.88
C LEU A 155 -22.49 -6.73 -0.70
N CYS A 156 -21.33 -6.12 -0.61
CA CYS A 156 -21.02 -5.11 0.40
C CYS A 156 -21.71 -3.75 0.14
N PHE A 157 -22.13 -3.48 -1.09
CA PHE A 157 -22.75 -2.20 -1.45
C PHE A 157 -24.01 -1.85 -0.65
N PRO A 158 -25.00 -2.75 -0.47
CA PRO A 158 -26.16 -2.47 0.38
C PRO A 158 -25.82 -2.16 1.83
N LEU A 159 -24.79 -2.83 2.37
CA LEU A 159 -24.30 -2.59 3.74
C LEU A 159 -23.69 -1.18 3.85
N PHE A 160 -22.89 -0.80 2.87
CA PHE A 160 -22.33 0.54 2.76
C PHE A 160 -23.41 1.62 2.69
N LEU A 161 -24.44 1.42 1.85
CA LEU A 161 -25.58 2.34 1.75
C LEU A 161 -26.41 2.42 3.03
N LYS A 162 -26.63 1.26 3.71
CA LYS A 162 -27.37 1.21 4.97
C LYS A 162 -26.63 1.99 6.07
N TRP A 163 -25.32 1.82 6.18
CA TRP A 163 -24.48 2.58 7.10
C TRP A 163 -24.66 4.09 6.92
N HIS A 164 -24.55 4.56 5.69
CA HIS A 164 -24.70 6.00 5.39
C HIS A 164 -26.08 6.56 5.69
N ARG A 165 -27.15 5.79 5.54
CA ARG A 165 -28.51 6.23 5.91
C ARG A 165 -28.65 6.46 7.40
N GLN A 166 -27.97 5.68 8.22
CA GLN A 166 -28.04 5.76 9.68
C GLN A 166 -27.25 6.97 10.25
N HIS A 167 -26.18 7.37 9.57
CA HIS A 167 -25.26 8.42 10.03
C HIS A 167 -25.37 9.70 9.20
N ASN A 168 -26.60 10.10 8.87
CA ASN A 168 -26.82 11.28 8.03
C ASN A 168 -26.44 12.58 8.76
N LEU A 169 -25.35 13.24 8.31
CA LEU A 169 -24.90 14.54 8.79
C LEU A 169 -25.64 15.74 8.17
N ALA A 170 -26.84 15.54 7.55
CA ALA A 170 -27.55 16.61 6.90
C ALA A 170 -27.77 17.79 7.87
N GLY A 171 -27.20 18.95 7.52
CA GLY A 171 -27.30 20.17 8.32
C GLY A 171 -26.35 20.27 9.51
N VAL A 172 -25.52 19.27 9.82
CA VAL A 172 -24.50 19.37 10.87
C VAL A 172 -23.31 20.14 10.34
N ARG A 173 -23.03 21.31 10.92
CA ARG A 173 -21.89 22.16 10.61
C ARG A 173 -21.08 22.36 11.88
N SER A 174 -19.83 21.92 11.85
CA SER A 174 -18.93 22.05 12.98
C SER A 174 -17.50 22.27 12.47
N TRP A 175 -17.00 23.48 12.68
CA TRP A 175 -15.61 23.79 12.38
C TRP A 175 -14.66 23.02 13.30
N SER A 176 -15.03 22.84 14.57
CA SER A 176 -14.24 22.04 15.50
C SER A 176 -14.18 20.58 15.10
N GLY A 177 -15.31 20.00 14.63
CA GLY A 177 -15.35 18.63 14.12
C GLY A 177 -14.51 18.45 12.85
N TYR A 178 -14.58 19.41 11.93
CA TYR A 178 -13.77 19.41 10.72
C TYR A 178 -12.27 19.47 11.02
N LEU A 179 -11.83 20.46 11.82
CA LEU A 179 -10.42 20.64 12.17
C LEU A 179 -9.87 19.46 12.99
N LEU A 180 -10.66 18.92 13.91
CA LEU A 180 -10.26 17.76 14.70
C LEU A 180 -10.14 16.51 13.83
N SER A 181 -11.07 16.30 12.88
CA SER A 181 -10.97 15.21 11.90
C SER A 181 -9.70 15.34 11.06
N PHE A 182 -9.44 16.53 10.53
CA PHE A 182 -8.21 16.79 9.77
C PHE A 182 -6.95 16.49 10.58
N LEU A 183 -6.88 16.97 11.80
CA LEU A 183 -5.71 16.75 12.68
C LEU A 183 -5.50 15.26 12.98
N ILE A 184 -6.57 14.54 13.32
CA ILE A 184 -6.51 13.09 13.56
C ILE A 184 -6.04 12.37 12.30
N MET A 185 -6.62 12.67 11.16
CA MET A 185 -6.25 12.04 9.89
C MET A 185 -4.81 12.33 9.51
N ALA A 186 -4.33 13.56 9.70
CA ALA A 186 -2.94 13.95 9.43
C ALA A 186 -1.95 13.20 10.34
N VAL A 187 -2.26 13.05 11.63
CA VAL A 187 -1.45 12.27 12.57
C VAL A 187 -1.44 10.79 12.20
N LEU A 188 -2.59 10.23 11.84
CA LEU A 188 -2.68 8.82 11.42
C LEU A 188 -1.98 8.56 10.09
N ALA A 189 -2.10 9.47 9.10
CA ALA A 189 -1.38 9.38 7.83
C ALA A 189 0.14 9.38 8.04
N ARG A 190 0.62 10.15 9.02
CA ARG A 190 2.03 10.16 9.43
C ARG A 190 2.45 8.86 10.15
N GLY A 191 1.50 8.03 10.57
CA GLY A 191 1.70 6.81 11.36
C GLY A 191 1.89 7.07 12.86
N GLY A 192 1.48 8.25 13.37
CA GLY A 192 1.51 8.62 14.77
C GLY A 192 2.29 9.91 15.05
N ILE A 193 2.56 10.17 16.34
CA ILE A 193 3.18 11.41 16.84
C ILE A 193 4.72 11.36 16.93
N GLN A 194 5.35 10.29 16.46
CA GLN A 194 6.82 10.15 16.49
C GLN A 194 7.51 11.24 15.64
N MET A 195 8.82 11.48 15.89
CA MET A 195 9.57 12.54 15.22
C MET A 195 9.68 12.32 13.69
N LYS A 196 9.87 11.08 13.23
CA LYS A 196 9.92 10.74 11.80
C LYS A 196 8.59 10.11 11.37
N PRO A 197 8.08 10.41 10.17
CA PRO A 197 6.96 9.67 9.60
C PRO A 197 7.28 8.18 9.54
N ILE A 198 6.23 7.35 9.60
CA ILE A 198 6.37 5.90 9.41
C ILE A 198 6.91 5.60 8.01
N ALA A 199 7.85 4.67 7.91
CA ALA A 199 8.47 4.24 6.66
C ALA A 199 8.40 2.72 6.52
N VAL A 200 8.61 2.20 5.31
CA VAL A 200 8.58 0.75 5.04
C VAL A 200 9.58 -0.01 5.92
N ILE A 201 10.75 0.56 6.19
CA ILE A 201 11.78 -0.05 7.04
C ILE A 201 11.29 -0.30 8.48
N ASP A 202 10.32 0.48 8.98
CA ASP A 202 9.79 0.32 10.33
C ASP A 202 9.03 -1.00 10.50
N ALA A 203 8.51 -1.59 9.43
CA ALA A 203 7.89 -2.91 9.46
C ALA A 203 8.92 -4.03 9.73
N TYR A 204 10.17 -3.82 9.33
CA TYR A 204 11.25 -4.80 9.45
C TYR A 204 12.15 -4.59 10.68
N ARG A 205 11.78 -3.69 11.59
CA ARG A 205 12.57 -3.35 12.79
C ARG A 205 12.87 -4.52 13.73
N HIS A 206 12.09 -5.60 13.64
CA HIS A 206 12.29 -6.82 14.43
C HIS A 206 13.36 -7.77 13.86
N GLY A 207 14.01 -7.42 12.75
CA GLY A 207 15.06 -8.21 12.13
C GLY A 207 14.59 -9.51 11.45
N ASN A 208 13.28 -9.76 11.40
CA ASN A 208 12.68 -10.93 10.77
C ASN A 208 11.84 -10.48 9.53
N GLY A 209 12.21 -11.00 8.36
CA GLY A 209 11.57 -10.66 7.10
C GLY A 209 10.11 -11.08 7.04
N SER A 210 9.77 -12.27 7.55
CA SER A 210 8.40 -12.78 7.59
C SER A 210 7.51 -11.90 8.46
N MET A 211 8.01 -11.51 9.64
CA MET A 211 7.29 -10.58 10.52
C MET A 211 7.09 -9.22 9.85
N GLY A 212 8.11 -8.70 9.14
CA GLY A 212 8.00 -7.46 8.37
C GLY A 212 6.91 -7.54 7.30
N ASN A 213 6.83 -8.65 6.58
CA ASN A 213 5.78 -8.91 5.59
C ASN A 213 4.38 -9.04 6.22
N LEU A 214 4.27 -9.53 7.45
CA LEU A 214 3.00 -9.57 8.17
C LEU A 214 2.56 -8.18 8.65
N ILE A 215 3.48 -7.32 9.06
CA ILE A 215 3.24 -5.95 9.53
C ILE A 215 2.86 -5.04 8.37
N LEU A 216 3.59 -5.10 7.27
CA LEU A 216 3.40 -4.23 6.11
C LEU A 216 2.10 -4.57 5.37
N ASN A 217 1.54 -3.62 4.65
CA ASN A 217 0.50 -3.86 3.65
C ASN A 217 0.95 -3.33 2.27
N GLY A 218 0.42 -3.93 1.21
CA GLY A 218 0.81 -3.60 -0.16
C GLY A 218 0.52 -2.15 -0.54
N MET A 219 -0.57 -1.57 -0.04
CA MET A 219 -0.93 -0.17 -0.34
C MET A 219 0.09 0.82 0.23
N PHE A 220 0.53 0.59 1.49
CA PHE A 220 1.57 1.40 2.11
C PHE A 220 2.91 1.23 1.37
N SER A 221 3.28 -0.01 1.09
CA SER A 221 4.51 -0.36 0.37
C SER A 221 4.55 0.34 -0.99
N ALA A 222 3.54 0.16 -1.84
CA ALA A 222 3.49 0.75 -3.17
C ALA A 222 3.52 2.29 -3.13
N SER A 223 2.75 2.93 -2.24
CA SER A 223 2.69 4.39 -2.15
C SER A 223 4.01 5.01 -1.69
N HIS A 224 4.72 4.40 -0.74
CA HIS A 224 5.98 4.95 -0.20
C HIS A 224 7.16 4.70 -1.12
N TYR A 225 7.23 3.57 -1.81
CA TYR A 225 8.27 3.33 -2.81
C TYR A 225 8.09 4.22 -4.05
N SER A 226 6.85 4.50 -4.46
CA SER A 226 6.58 5.41 -5.58
C SER A 226 7.02 6.84 -5.28
N ILE A 227 6.90 7.30 -4.03
CA ILE A 227 7.31 8.64 -3.60
C ILE A 227 8.82 8.73 -3.40
N SER A 228 9.45 7.66 -2.87
CA SER A 228 10.88 7.64 -2.54
C SER A 228 11.77 7.22 -3.70
N GLY A 229 11.21 6.53 -4.67
CA GLY A 229 11.94 5.98 -5.82
C GLY A 229 12.05 6.95 -6.97
N HIS A 230 12.81 8.04 -6.81
CA HIS A 230 13.42 8.66 -7.97
C HIS A 230 14.51 7.69 -8.44
N PHE A 231 14.13 6.73 -9.28
CA PHE A 231 15.10 6.11 -10.17
C PHE A 231 15.65 7.25 -11.02
N ILE A 232 16.84 7.70 -10.67
CA ILE A 232 17.63 8.50 -11.60
C ILE A 232 18.01 7.50 -12.69
N GLU A 233 17.17 7.44 -13.72
CA GLU A 233 17.54 6.80 -14.97
C GLU A 233 18.75 7.58 -15.49
N ARG A 234 19.95 7.16 -15.05
CA ARG A 234 21.18 7.67 -15.63
C ARG A 234 21.21 7.14 -17.05
N LYS A 235 20.71 7.96 -17.95
CA LYS A 235 20.90 7.73 -19.38
C LYS A 235 22.40 7.71 -19.61
N ILE A 236 22.94 6.52 -19.84
CA ILE A 236 24.35 6.35 -20.22
C ILE A 236 24.46 6.99 -21.59
N THR A 237 24.95 8.23 -21.63
CA THR A 237 25.07 9.01 -22.87
C THR A 237 26.27 8.60 -23.68
N ASN A 238 27.24 7.95 -23.04
CA ASN A 238 28.46 7.49 -23.69
C ASN A 238 28.88 6.13 -23.11
N GLU A 239 28.55 5.06 -23.82
CA GLU A 239 28.82 3.68 -23.44
C GLU A 239 30.34 3.43 -23.23
N LYS A 240 31.18 4.02 -24.09
CA LYS A 240 32.64 3.87 -23.99
C LYS A 240 33.21 4.51 -22.74
N GLU A 241 32.71 5.67 -22.33
CA GLU A 241 33.12 6.34 -21.11
C GLU A 241 32.69 5.54 -19.86
N TYR A 242 31.50 4.97 -19.90
CA TYR A 242 31.02 4.12 -18.80
C TYR A 242 31.84 2.84 -18.68
N LEU A 243 32.12 2.15 -19.79
CA LEU A 243 32.95 0.95 -19.80
C LEU A 243 34.39 1.26 -19.32
N SER A 244 34.95 2.41 -19.69
CA SER A 244 36.26 2.85 -19.19
C SER A 244 36.28 3.09 -17.68
N THR A 245 35.20 3.62 -17.09
CA THR A 245 35.08 3.78 -15.61
C THR A 245 35.01 2.45 -14.88
N LEU A 246 34.53 1.40 -15.54
CA LEU A 246 34.53 0.01 -15.02
C LEU A 246 35.87 -0.73 -15.31
N GLY A 247 36.85 -0.06 -15.89
CA GLY A 247 38.14 -0.66 -16.26
C GLY A 247 38.07 -1.57 -17.49
N ILE A 248 36.99 -1.52 -18.26
CA ILE A 248 36.79 -2.30 -19.48
C ILE A 248 37.18 -1.40 -20.67
N LEU A 249 38.40 -1.53 -21.16
CA LEU A 249 38.89 -0.72 -22.27
C LEU A 249 38.37 -1.20 -23.62
N GLU A 250 38.27 -2.53 -23.81
CA GLU A 250 37.72 -3.17 -25.00
C GLU A 250 36.82 -4.33 -24.60
N PRO A 251 35.51 -4.30 -24.93
CA PRO A 251 34.64 -5.42 -24.68
C PRO A 251 35.02 -6.62 -25.57
N GLN A 252 35.07 -7.83 -24.99
CA GLN A 252 35.38 -9.06 -25.73
C GLN A 252 34.26 -9.41 -26.72
N ASP A 253 33.02 -9.05 -26.42
CA ASP A 253 31.86 -9.19 -27.28
C ASP A 253 31.09 -7.87 -27.33
N PRO A 254 30.94 -7.22 -28.51
CA PRO A 254 30.15 -6.00 -28.66
C PRO A 254 28.67 -6.16 -28.30
N THR A 255 28.13 -7.38 -28.39
CA THR A 255 26.73 -7.69 -28.08
C THR A 255 26.50 -7.76 -26.56
N TYR A 256 27.53 -8.20 -25.83
CA TYR A 256 27.52 -8.33 -24.37
C TYR A 256 28.78 -7.67 -23.79
N PRO A 257 28.84 -6.33 -23.75
CA PRO A 257 30.06 -5.59 -23.42
C PRO A 257 30.55 -5.80 -21.97
N LEU A 258 29.71 -6.28 -21.09
CA LEU A 258 30.06 -6.61 -19.69
C LEU A 258 30.47 -8.06 -19.49
N GLU A 259 30.36 -8.91 -20.53
CA GLU A 259 30.80 -10.30 -20.45
C GLU A 259 32.32 -10.37 -20.54
N GLN A 260 32.96 -10.79 -19.46
CA GLN A 260 34.37 -11.08 -19.42
C GLN A 260 34.57 -12.59 -19.33
N LYS A 261 35.14 -13.18 -20.37
CA LYS A 261 35.55 -14.58 -20.31
C LYS A 261 36.78 -14.69 -19.42
N PRO A 262 36.76 -15.58 -18.40
CA PRO A 262 37.90 -15.72 -17.52
C PRO A 262 39.12 -16.15 -18.30
N VAL A 263 40.18 -15.37 -18.21
CA VAL A 263 41.49 -15.80 -18.74
C VAL A 263 41.94 -16.96 -17.85
N ARG A 264 41.86 -18.19 -18.37
CA ARG A 264 42.42 -19.35 -17.67
C ARG A 264 43.94 -19.25 -17.66
N SER A 265 44.49 -18.58 -16.70
CA SER A 265 45.86 -18.77 -16.30
C SER A 265 45.91 -20.08 -15.48
N GLY A 266 46.75 -20.99 -15.90
CA GLY A 266 46.74 -22.41 -15.59
C GLY A 266 46.99 -22.86 -14.14
N SER A 267 46.42 -22.20 -13.12
CA SER A 267 46.33 -22.74 -11.75
C SER A 267 44.87 -22.75 -11.31
N THR A 268 44.25 -23.92 -11.37
CA THR A 268 42.97 -24.15 -10.70
C THR A 268 43.19 -24.13 -9.21
N ASN A 269 42.86 -23.04 -8.53
CA ASN A 269 42.77 -23.06 -7.08
C ASN A 269 41.35 -23.56 -6.73
N PRO A 270 41.17 -24.79 -6.20
CA PRO A 270 39.88 -25.39 -5.95
C PRO A 270 39.10 -24.72 -4.80
N GLU A 271 39.71 -23.76 -4.11
CA GLU A 271 39.11 -23.07 -2.94
C GLU A 271 38.54 -21.68 -3.26
N LEU A 272 38.51 -21.23 -4.52
CA LEU A 272 37.93 -19.96 -4.90
C LEU A 272 36.43 -20.08 -5.08
N ASN A 273 35.65 -19.59 -4.11
CA ASN A 273 34.21 -19.39 -4.23
C ASN A 273 33.93 -18.05 -4.90
N LEU A 274 33.24 -18.08 -6.03
CA LEU A 274 32.75 -16.86 -6.69
C LEU A 274 31.48 -16.38 -5.97
N VAL A 275 31.54 -15.21 -5.32
CA VAL A 275 30.36 -14.53 -4.78
C VAL A 275 29.98 -13.43 -5.76
N ILE A 276 28.84 -13.60 -6.46
CA ILE A 276 28.24 -12.55 -7.29
C ILE A 276 27.28 -11.76 -6.42
N VAL A 277 27.63 -10.51 -6.12
CA VAL A 277 26.71 -9.56 -5.47
C VAL A 277 26.06 -8.73 -6.57
N MET A 278 24.78 -9.00 -6.83
CA MET A 278 23.96 -8.09 -7.66
C MET A 278 23.43 -6.98 -6.75
N VAL A 279 23.82 -5.74 -7.01
CA VAL A 279 23.38 -4.55 -6.30
C VAL A 279 22.17 -3.93 -7.02
#